data_6ea4ab924cd341903c3b53bae43e48f6
#
_entry.id   6ea4ab924cd341903c3b53bae43e48f6
#
_cell.length_a   1.000
_cell.length_b   1.000
_cell.length_c   1.000
_cell.angle_alpha   90.00
_cell.angle_beta   90.00
_cell.angle_gamma   90.00
#
_symmetry.space_group_name_H-M   'P 1'
#
loop_
_entity.id
_entity.type
_entity.pdbx_description
1 polymer ?
#
loop_
_entity_poly.entity_id
_entity_poly.type
_entity_poly.pdbx_seq_one_letter_code
_entity_poly.pdbx_strand_id
1 'polypeptide(L)'
;GILSKRLATILLDAPVEIDEVALAVKKFDAEKVRILFEELEFRNLAKRLLGQSEMPEKVEKSDNSTIQKTDRQMDLFAVVVDDSSPTPSYQTIEDQKTNYTLVESSEQRAALLEQLLQQQSVCFDTETTGLNPLKADIIGMSFSFQKNEAYYVHIEKDQEQTVVNEFKGFFEHQEIEKIAQNLKYDYKVLAKYGVHIKAPIFDTMLAHYLLE
;
A
#
# COMPACT_ATOMS: atom_id res chain seq x y z
N GLY A 1 14.79 -7.05 -19.96
CA GLY A 1 13.53 -7.78 -20.07
C GLY A 1 13.67 -9.29 -20.29
N ILE A 2 14.28 -9.78 -21.39
CA ILE A 2 14.33 -11.23 -21.72
C ILE A 2 15.13 -12.01 -20.68
N LEU A 3 16.31 -11.51 -20.27
CA LEU A 3 17.14 -12.14 -19.24
C LEU A 3 16.39 -12.19 -17.89
N SER A 4 15.76 -11.10 -17.48
CA SER A 4 15.00 -11.01 -16.23
C SER A 4 13.82 -12.02 -16.23
N LYS A 5 13.11 -12.16 -17.36
CA LYS A 5 12.05 -13.14 -17.50
C LYS A 5 12.59 -14.57 -17.35
N ARG A 6 13.73 -14.87 -17.97
CA ARG A 6 14.37 -16.20 -17.87
C ARG A 6 14.82 -16.52 -16.44
N LEU A 7 15.38 -15.54 -15.73
CA LEU A 7 15.82 -15.69 -14.33
C LEU A 7 14.65 -15.81 -13.36
N ALA A 8 13.51 -15.19 -13.66
CA ALA A 8 12.30 -15.27 -12.84
C ALA A 8 11.44 -16.51 -13.13
N THR A 9 11.75 -17.27 -14.20
CA THR A 9 11.00 -18.49 -14.54
C THR A 9 11.39 -19.61 -13.59
N ILE A 10 10.41 -20.21 -12.93
CA ILE A 10 10.61 -21.34 -12.02
C ILE A 10 11.06 -22.57 -12.82
N LEU A 11 12.14 -23.20 -12.39
CA LEU A 11 12.62 -24.46 -12.91
C LEU A 11 11.82 -25.61 -12.26
N LEU A 12 11.01 -26.31 -13.04
CA LEU A 12 10.13 -27.37 -12.54
C LEU A 12 10.80 -28.75 -12.44
N ASP A 13 11.90 -28.92 -13.14
CA ASP A 13 12.66 -30.16 -13.28
C ASP A 13 14.05 -30.07 -12.61
N ALA A 14 14.18 -29.21 -11.62
CA ALA A 14 15.41 -29.12 -10.85
C ALA A 14 15.70 -30.49 -10.18
N PRO A 15 16.92 -31.01 -10.30
CA PRO A 15 17.29 -32.30 -9.72
C PRO A 15 17.51 -32.16 -8.21
N VAL A 16 16.41 -31.94 -7.47
CA VAL A 16 16.43 -31.76 -6.01
C VAL A 16 15.65 -32.92 -5.38
N GLU A 17 16.29 -33.67 -4.50
CA GLU A 17 15.60 -34.62 -3.64
C GLU A 17 15.00 -33.88 -2.45
N ILE A 18 13.70 -34.00 -2.25
CA ILE A 18 12.99 -33.36 -1.14
C ILE A 18 12.93 -34.36 0.02
N ASP A 19 13.62 -34.07 1.11
CA ASP A 19 13.48 -34.78 2.37
C ASP A 19 12.59 -33.94 3.32
N GLU A 20 11.31 -34.32 3.40
CA GLU A 20 10.32 -33.64 4.23
C GLU A 20 10.71 -33.62 5.72
N VAL A 21 11.40 -34.65 6.21
CA VAL A 21 11.85 -34.75 7.60
C VAL A 21 12.99 -33.75 7.87
N ALA A 22 13.89 -33.58 6.91
CA ALA A 22 14.97 -32.59 7.02
C ALA A 22 14.46 -31.17 6.94
N LEU A 23 13.33 -30.92 6.24
CA LEU A 23 12.68 -29.63 6.11
C LEU A 23 11.82 -29.25 7.32
N ALA A 24 11.57 -30.17 8.25
CA ALA A 24 10.81 -29.86 9.45
C ALA A 24 11.48 -28.76 10.28
N VAL A 25 10.69 -27.78 10.69
CA VAL A 25 11.16 -26.66 11.52
C VAL A 25 11.62 -27.21 12.88
N LYS A 26 12.90 -27.10 13.16
CA LYS A 26 13.52 -27.51 14.44
C LYS A 26 13.51 -26.34 15.42
N LYS A 27 13.45 -26.66 16.73
CA LYS A 27 13.67 -25.63 17.75
C LYS A 27 15.08 -25.07 17.58
N PHE A 28 15.19 -23.76 17.54
CA PHE A 28 16.49 -23.09 17.46
C PHE A 28 17.20 -23.11 18.85
N ASP A 29 18.51 -23.02 18.83
CA ASP A 29 19.34 -22.84 20.02
C ASP A 29 19.31 -21.36 20.40
N ALA A 30 18.59 -21.04 21.49
CA ALA A 30 18.36 -19.66 21.91
C ALA A 30 19.68 -18.93 22.24
N GLU A 31 20.66 -19.62 22.80
CA GLU A 31 21.96 -19.02 23.15
C GLU A 31 22.78 -18.66 21.90
N LYS A 32 22.83 -19.54 20.92
CA LYS A 32 23.50 -19.25 19.64
C LYS A 32 22.81 -18.11 18.86
N VAL A 33 21.49 -18.10 18.90
CA VAL A 33 20.70 -17.01 18.27
C VAL A 33 20.96 -15.69 18.98
N ARG A 34 21.03 -15.67 20.30
CA ARG A 34 21.35 -14.49 21.09
C ARG A 34 22.71 -13.91 20.74
N ILE A 35 23.76 -14.75 20.74
CA ILE A 35 25.12 -14.32 20.37
C ILE A 35 25.18 -13.75 18.96
N LEU A 36 24.55 -14.43 18.00
CA LEU A 36 24.50 -13.98 16.61
C LEU A 36 23.76 -12.65 16.48
N PHE A 37 22.64 -12.47 17.19
CA PHE A 37 21.87 -11.23 17.13
C PHE A 37 22.55 -10.07 17.84
N GLU A 38 23.36 -10.34 18.86
CA GLU A 38 24.24 -9.32 19.47
C GLU A 38 25.33 -8.88 18.51
N GLU A 39 25.99 -9.82 17.82
CA GLU A 39 27.01 -9.53 16.80
C GLU A 39 26.44 -8.71 15.62
N LEU A 40 25.23 -9.06 15.16
CA LEU A 40 24.55 -8.39 14.06
C LEU A 40 23.72 -7.16 14.49
N GLU A 41 23.72 -6.82 15.78
CA GLU A 41 22.92 -5.70 16.35
C GLU A 41 21.40 -5.80 16.12
N PHE A 42 20.86 -6.99 15.93
CA PHE A 42 19.43 -7.24 15.67
C PHE A 42 18.56 -7.18 16.95
N ARG A 43 18.58 -6.04 17.65
CA ARG A 43 17.94 -5.85 18.96
C ARG A 43 16.43 -6.13 18.95
N ASN A 44 15.71 -5.64 17.95
CA ASN A 44 14.26 -5.83 17.84
C ASN A 44 13.88 -7.26 17.49
N LEU A 45 14.67 -7.92 16.64
CA LEU A 45 14.44 -9.31 16.26
C LEU A 45 14.73 -10.25 17.44
N ALA A 46 15.78 -9.97 18.20
CA ALA A 46 16.10 -10.69 19.44
C ALA A 46 14.94 -10.63 20.45
N LYS A 47 14.39 -9.45 20.73
CA LYS A 47 13.24 -9.30 21.63
C LYS A 47 12.00 -10.06 21.16
N ARG A 48 11.76 -10.13 19.86
CA ARG A 48 10.60 -10.85 19.28
C ARG A 48 10.76 -12.36 19.34
N LEU A 49 11.97 -12.88 19.13
CA LEU A 49 12.23 -14.32 19.02
C LEU A 49 12.53 -14.95 20.37
N LEU A 50 13.30 -14.26 21.25
CA LEU A 50 13.78 -14.77 22.54
C LEU A 50 12.91 -14.34 23.73
N GLY A 51 11.95 -13.41 23.54
CA GLY A 51 11.13 -12.85 24.60
C GLY A 51 11.81 -11.71 25.38
N GLN A 52 11.02 -10.93 26.11
CA GLN A 52 11.51 -9.73 26.81
C GLN A 52 12.35 -10.02 28.07
N SER A 53 12.50 -11.29 28.47
CA SER A 53 13.04 -11.65 29.80
C SER A 53 14.55 -11.88 29.85
N GLU A 54 15.28 -11.88 28.75
CA GLU A 54 16.66 -12.38 28.72
C GLU A 54 17.74 -11.40 28.22
N MET A 55 17.45 -10.09 28.20
CA MET A 55 18.49 -9.11 27.90
C MET A 55 18.81 -8.24 29.13
N PRO A 56 20.09 -8.12 29.54
CA PRO A 56 20.46 -7.24 30.63
C PRO A 56 20.19 -5.78 30.25
N GLU A 57 19.35 -5.11 31.03
CA GLU A 57 19.13 -3.67 30.93
C GLU A 57 20.41 -2.92 31.25
N LYS A 58 20.96 -2.19 30.28
CA LYS A 58 21.83 -1.05 30.58
C LYS A 58 20.95 0.09 31.05
N VAL A 59 21.03 0.35 32.35
CA VAL A 59 20.35 1.45 33.01
C VAL A 59 20.92 2.77 32.52
N GLU A 60 20.12 3.53 31.77
CA GLU A 60 20.23 4.98 31.73
C GLU A 60 18.87 5.58 32.12
N LYS A 61 18.92 6.30 33.24
CA LYS A 61 17.77 7.00 33.82
C LYS A 61 17.48 8.24 32.98
N SER A 62 16.26 8.41 32.56
CA SER A 62 15.65 9.74 32.39
C SER A 62 14.12 9.65 32.41
N ASP A 63 13.54 10.65 33.04
CA ASP A 63 12.22 10.79 33.62
C ASP A 63 11.02 10.73 32.65
N ASN A 64 9.94 10.22 33.22
CA ASN A 64 8.51 10.51 33.04
C ASN A 64 7.99 11.14 31.72
N SER A 65 7.24 10.35 30.96
CA SER A 65 5.89 10.75 30.55
C SER A 65 5.05 9.53 30.12
N THR A 66 3.88 9.44 30.70
CA THR A 66 2.84 8.42 30.49
C THR A 66 2.31 8.51 29.07
N ILE A 67 2.54 7.48 28.24
CA ILE A 67 1.90 7.36 26.94
C ILE A 67 1.15 6.02 26.87
N GLN A 68 -0.15 6.14 26.64
CA GLN A 68 -1.11 5.05 26.47
C GLN A 68 -0.72 4.16 25.30
N LYS A 69 -0.85 2.83 25.50
CA LYS A 69 -0.65 1.81 24.48
C LYS A 69 -1.79 1.89 23.45
N THR A 70 -1.48 2.32 22.26
CA THR A 70 -2.28 2.05 21.08
C THR A 70 -1.50 1.11 20.17
N ASP A 71 -2.16 0.04 19.71
CA ASP A 71 -1.64 -0.91 18.72
C ASP A 71 -1.16 -0.14 17.48
N ARG A 72 0.15 -0.01 17.34
CA ARG A 72 0.77 0.52 16.12
C ARG A 72 1.34 -0.64 15.32
N GLN A 73 0.71 -0.90 14.21
CA GLN A 73 1.29 -1.59 13.07
C GLN A 73 2.69 -1.04 12.83
N MET A 74 3.71 -1.92 12.84
CA MET A 74 5.11 -1.50 12.72
C MET A 74 5.32 -0.93 11.31
N ASP A 75 5.56 0.37 11.25
CA ASP A 75 6.01 1.06 10.06
C ASP A 75 7.45 0.61 9.76
N LEU A 76 7.62 -0.15 8.68
CA LEU A 76 8.93 -0.69 8.25
C LEU A 76 9.87 0.41 7.73
N PHE A 77 9.36 1.64 7.60
CA PHE A 77 10.04 2.81 7.03
C PHE A 77 10.14 4.00 7.98
N ALA A 78 10.18 3.78 9.30
CA ALA A 78 10.48 4.87 10.22
C ALA A 78 11.91 5.37 9.99
N VAL A 79 12.05 6.35 9.13
CA VAL A 79 13.27 7.15 8.98
C VAL A 79 13.52 7.89 10.29
N VAL A 80 14.65 7.64 10.93
CA VAL A 80 15.13 8.47 12.05
C VAL A 80 15.51 9.81 11.44
N VAL A 81 14.63 10.78 11.60
CA VAL A 81 14.91 12.18 11.19
C VAL A 81 15.89 12.76 12.21
N ASP A 82 17.07 13.12 11.77
CA ASP A 82 18.04 13.91 12.54
C ASP A 82 17.45 15.32 12.74
N ASP A 83 17.23 15.72 13.99
CA ASP A 83 16.50 16.92 14.44
C ASP A 83 17.25 18.25 14.17
N SER A 84 18.31 18.23 13.35
CA SER A 84 19.14 19.40 13.05
C SER A 84 18.92 20.04 11.66
N SER A 85 18.00 19.50 10.86
CA SER A 85 17.64 20.11 9.56
C SER A 85 16.47 21.09 9.73
N PRO A 86 16.45 22.24 9.05
CA PRO A 86 15.30 23.14 9.08
C PRO A 86 14.08 22.38 8.56
N THR A 87 13.10 22.19 9.43
CA THR A 87 11.83 21.53 9.10
C THR A 87 11.23 22.24 7.90
N PRO A 88 11.06 21.60 6.74
CA PRO A 88 10.34 22.23 5.64
C PRO A 88 8.93 22.56 6.16
N SER A 89 8.50 23.80 6.00
CA SER A 89 7.13 24.20 6.37
C SER A 89 6.19 23.56 5.35
N TYR A 90 5.64 22.40 5.70
CA TYR A 90 4.60 21.76 4.89
C TYR A 90 3.29 22.53 5.07
N GLN A 91 2.64 22.83 3.94
CA GLN A 91 1.28 23.33 3.95
C GLN A 91 0.35 22.21 4.42
N THR A 92 -0.52 22.52 5.36
CA THR A 92 -1.56 21.59 5.82
C THR A 92 -2.84 21.76 5.00
N ILE A 93 -3.80 20.86 5.16
CA ILE A 93 -5.11 20.97 4.52
C ILE A 93 -5.86 22.24 4.96
N GLU A 94 -5.57 22.75 6.16
CA GLU A 94 -6.17 23.99 6.70
C GLU A 94 -5.61 25.24 6.03
N ASP A 95 -4.39 25.17 5.48
CA ASP A 95 -3.72 26.27 4.79
C ASP A 95 -4.17 26.42 3.33
N GLN A 96 -4.96 25.49 2.81
CA GLN A 96 -5.37 25.45 1.42
C GLN A 96 -6.89 25.40 1.27
N LYS A 97 -7.41 26.19 0.33
CA LYS A 97 -8.82 26.08 -0.05
C LYS A 97 -8.99 24.84 -0.92
N THR A 98 -9.73 23.87 -0.39
CA THR A 98 -10.03 22.60 -1.08
C THR A 98 -11.50 22.54 -1.49
N ASN A 99 -11.79 21.78 -2.54
CA ASN A 99 -13.13 21.50 -3.04
C ASN A 99 -13.32 19.99 -3.15
N TYR A 100 -13.95 19.38 -2.14
CA TYR A 100 -14.22 17.96 -2.11
C TYR A 100 -15.70 17.69 -2.30
N THR A 101 -16.04 16.85 -3.27
CA THR A 101 -17.40 16.54 -3.66
C THR A 101 -17.72 15.08 -3.37
N LEU A 102 -18.76 14.85 -2.55
CA LEU A 102 -19.35 13.53 -2.36
C LEU A 102 -20.33 13.23 -3.49
N VAL A 103 -20.18 12.06 -4.11
CA VAL A 103 -20.97 11.60 -5.27
C VAL A 103 -21.73 10.34 -4.85
N GLU A 104 -23.05 10.44 -4.72
CA GLU A 104 -23.91 9.37 -4.23
C GLU A 104 -24.95 8.94 -5.28
N SER A 105 -25.53 9.91 -6.03
CA SER A 105 -26.57 9.57 -7.00
C SER A 105 -26.03 9.15 -8.36
N SER A 106 -26.84 8.44 -9.15
CA SER A 106 -26.50 8.02 -10.51
C SER A 106 -26.29 9.22 -11.44
N GLU A 107 -27.04 10.31 -11.25
CA GLU A 107 -26.90 11.54 -12.03
C GLU A 107 -25.54 12.22 -11.76
N GLN A 108 -25.14 12.26 -10.48
CA GLN A 108 -23.84 12.81 -10.08
C GLN A 108 -22.69 11.94 -10.64
N ARG A 109 -22.82 10.61 -10.60
CA ARG A 109 -21.82 9.70 -11.19
C ARG A 109 -21.71 9.86 -12.69
N ALA A 110 -22.84 10.01 -13.39
CA ALA A 110 -22.82 10.26 -14.83
C ALA A 110 -22.14 11.59 -15.17
N ALA A 111 -22.45 12.66 -14.43
CA ALA A 111 -21.82 13.97 -14.63
C ALA A 111 -20.30 13.93 -14.33
N LEU A 112 -19.88 13.21 -13.29
CA LEU A 112 -18.46 13.00 -13.01
C LEU A 112 -17.77 12.21 -14.13
N LEU A 113 -18.40 11.13 -14.62
CA LEU A 113 -17.85 10.32 -15.71
C LEU A 113 -17.64 11.16 -16.99
N GLU A 114 -18.59 12.02 -17.34
CA GLU A 114 -18.42 12.94 -18.48
C GLU A 114 -17.19 13.85 -18.30
N GLN A 115 -16.96 14.37 -17.09
CA GLN A 115 -15.78 15.17 -16.79
C GLN A 115 -14.48 14.36 -16.89
N LEU A 116 -14.45 13.13 -16.32
CA LEU A 116 -13.29 12.24 -16.38
C LEU A 116 -12.90 11.90 -17.82
N LEU A 117 -13.88 11.67 -18.70
CA LEU A 117 -13.64 11.32 -20.11
C LEU A 117 -13.08 12.49 -20.94
N GLN A 118 -13.13 13.72 -20.43
CA GLN A 118 -12.54 14.89 -21.07
C GLN A 118 -11.10 15.19 -20.61
N GLN A 119 -10.57 14.42 -19.64
CA GLN A 119 -9.24 14.68 -19.09
C GLN A 119 -8.15 13.96 -19.90
N GLN A 120 -6.93 14.49 -19.82
CA GLN A 120 -5.72 13.81 -20.32
C GLN A 120 -5.15 12.85 -19.29
N SER A 121 -5.25 13.21 -18.01
CA SER A 121 -4.79 12.40 -16.89
C SER A 121 -5.70 12.55 -15.68
N VAL A 122 -5.90 11.47 -14.94
CA VAL A 122 -6.73 11.42 -13.73
C VAL A 122 -6.03 10.61 -12.66
N CYS A 123 -5.90 11.18 -11.48
CA CYS A 123 -5.51 10.46 -10.28
C CYS A 123 -6.74 9.75 -9.70
N PHE A 124 -6.59 8.50 -9.30
CA PHE A 124 -7.67 7.74 -8.66
C PHE A 124 -7.13 6.82 -7.57
N ASP A 125 -8.01 6.40 -6.68
CA ASP A 125 -7.75 5.40 -5.64
C ASP A 125 -9.04 4.65 -5.33
N THR A 126 -8.93 3.42 -4.77
CA THR A 126 -10.09 2.62 -4.36
C THR A 126 -10.11 2.39 -2.86
N GLU A 127 -11.26 2.59 -2.24
CA GLU A 127 -11.51 2.25 -0.85
C GLU A 127 -12.17 0.88 -0.74
N THR A 128 -11.68 0.05 0.17
CA THR A 128 -12.09 -1.35 0.26
C THR A 128 -12.25 -1.83 1.70
N THR A 129 -12.95 -2.93 1.88
CA THR A 129 -13.21 -3.54 3.20
C THR A 129 -12.00 -4.23 3.83
N GLY A 130 -10.85 -4.35 3.11
CA GLY A 130 -9.67 -5.02 3.65
C GLY A 130 -8.46 -4.99 2.71
N LEU A 131 -7.33 -5.46 3.21
CA LEU A 131 -6.03 -5.36 2.52
C LEU A 131 -5.80 -6.42 1.45
N ASN A 132 -6.62 -7.49 1.41
CA ASN A 132 -6.49 -8.53 0.38
C ASN A 132 -7.37 -8.18 -0.82
N PRO A 133 -6.82 -7.73 -1.96
CA PRO A 133 -7.60 -7.26 -3.10
C PRO A 133 -8.46 -8.34 -3.76
N LEU A 134 -8.15 -9.62 -3.52
CA LEU A 134 -8.94 -10.73 -4.07
C LEU A 134 -10.18 -11.07 -3.22
N LYS A 135 -10.22 -10.60 -1.96
CA LYS A 135 -11.31 -10.88 -1.01
C LYS A 135 -12.07 -9.63 -0.59
N ALA A 136 -11.40 -8.47 -0.60
CA ALA A 136 -11.98 -7.21 -0.19
C ALA A 136 -13.03 -6.73 -1.17
N ASP A 137 -14.14 -6.19 -0.68
CA ASP A 137 -15.16 -5.54 -1.50
C ASP A 137 -14.86 -4.04 -1.59
N ILE A 138 -15.18 -3.45 -2.74
CA ILE A 138 -15.01 -2.02 -2.95
C ILE A 138 -16.15 -1.26 -2.27
N ILE A 139 -15.82 -0.19 -1.53
CA ILE A 139 -16.79 0.66 -0.83
C ILE A 139 -16.77 2.10 -1.32
N GLY A 140 -15.79 2.45 -2.15
CA GLY A 140 -15.69 3.78 -2.74
C GLY A 140 -14.58 3.89 -3.75
N MET A 141 -14.64 4.95 -4.54
CA MET A 141 -13.61 5.36 -5.49
C MET A 141 -13.40 6.86 -5.37
N SER A 142 -12.15 7.29 -5.30
CA SER A 142 -11.81 8.70 -5.34
C SER A 142 -11.16 9.08 -6.67
N PHE A 143 -11.42 10.30 -7.13
CA PHE A 143 -10.90 10.85 -8.38
C PHE A 143 -10.43 12.28 -8.18
N SER A 144 -9.31 12.65 -8.80
CA SER A 144 -8.81 14.01 -8.85
C SER A 144 -8.12 14.25 -10.20
N PHE A 145 -8.46 15.34 -10.85
CA PHE A 145 -7.84 15.79 -12.10
C PHE A 145 -7.48 17.27 -12.06
N GLN A 146 -7.69 17.90 -10.93
CA GLN A 146 -7.32 19.30 -10.69
C GLN A 146 -6.79 19.46 -9.25
N LYS A 147 -5.77 20.29 -9.08
CA LYS A 147 -5.18 20.57 -7.77
C LYS A 147 -6.22 21.08 -6.79
N ASN A 148 -6.24 20.56 -5.58
CA ASN A 148 -7.15 20.89 -4.48
C ASN A 148 -8.62 20.54 -4.73
N GLU A 149 -8.93 19.76 -5.76
CA GLU A 149 -10.27 19.22 -6.02
C GLU A 149 -10.25 17.71 -6.01
N ALA A 150 -11.24 17.09 -5.40
CA ALA A 150 -11.43 15.66 -5.43
C ALA A 150 -12.92 15.28 -5.37
N TYR A 151 -13.21 14.14 -5.93
CA TYR A 151 -14.53 13.55 -5.97
C TYR A 151 -14.46 12.18 -5.30
N TYR A 152 -15.37 11.93 -4.35
CA TYR A 152 -15.49 10.63 -3.73
C TYR A 152 -16.83 9.99 -4.12
N VAL A 153 -16.76 8.89 -4.84
CA VAL A 153 -17.93 8.08 -5.21
C VAL A 153 -18.16 7.06 -4.11
N HIS A 154 -19.23 7.24 -3.35
CA HIS A 154 -19.64 6.26 -2.36
C HIS A 154 -20.34 5.08 -3.04
N ILE A 155 -20.00 3.85 -2.60
CA ILE A 155 -20.56 2.63 -3.13
C ILE A 155 -21.28 1.90 -1.98
N GLU A 156 -22.60 1.83 -2.06
CA GLU A 156 -23.40 1.09 -1.11
C GLU A 156 -23.22 -0.41 -1.31
N LYS A 157 -23.41 -1.14 -0.22
CA LYS A 157 -23.37 -2.60 -0.26
C LYS A 157 -24.38 -3.15 -1.28
N ASP A 158 -23.97 -4.18 -2.00
CA ASP A 158 -24.70 -4.84 -3.09
C ASP A 158 -24.87 -3.99 -4.38
N GLN A 159 -24.22 -2.80 -4.44
CA GLN A 159 -24.16 -1.94 -5.62
C GLN A 159 -22.80 -1.94 -6.31
N GLU A 160 -21.82 -2.66 -5.78
CA GLU A 160 -20.42 -2.62 -6.20
C GLU A 160 -20.27 -2.90 -7.70
N GLN A 161 -20.87 -3.97 -8.19
CA GLN A 161 -20.79 -4.34 -9.61
C GLN A 161 -21.41 -3.28 -10.51
N THR A 162 -22.56 -2.71 -10.12
CA THR A 162 -23.28 -1.69 -10.89
C THR A 162 -22.45 -0.43 -10.99
N VAL A 163 -22.02 0.11 -9.84
CA VAL A 163 -21.30 1.38 -9.79
C VAL A 163 -19.93 1.27 -10.47
N VAL A 164 -19.18 0.19 -10.22
CA VAL A 164 -17.87 -0.03 -10.89
C VAL A 164 -18.04 -0.13 -12.41
N ASN A 165 -19.09 -0.78 -12.89
CA ASN A 165 -19.37 -0.86 -14.33
C ASN A 165 -19.70 0.48 -14.96
N GLU A 166 -20.32 1.42 -14.26
CA GLU A 166 -20.56 2.77 -14.78
C GLU A 166 -19.23 3.44 -15.16
N PHE A 167 -18.16 3.23 -14.39
CA PHE A 167 -16.83 3.82 -14.63
C PHE A 167 -15.93 2.98 -15.55
N LYS A 168 -16.40 1.83 -16.06
CA LYS A 168 -15.60 0.96 -16.93
C LYS A 168 -15.05 1.69 -18.14
N GLY A 169 -15.84 2.56 -18.78
CA GLY A 169 -15.43 3.35 -19.93
C GLY A 169 -14.20 4.24 -19.65
N PHE A 170 -14.11 4.80 -18.45
CA PHE A 170 -12.94 5.56 -18.00
C PHE A 170 -11.72 4.67 -17.76
N PHE A 171 -11.85 3.61 -16.96
CA PHE A 171 -10.72 2.75 -16.62
C PHE A 171 -10.13 2.04 -17.84
N GLU A 172 -10.96 1.65 -18.81
CA GLU A 172 -10.54 0.96 -20.04
C GLU A 172 -10.20 1.93 -21.18
N HIS A 173 -10.30 3.25 -20.97
CA HIS A 173 -9.93 4.24 -21.98
C HIS A 173 -8.43 4.20 -22.27
N GLN A 174 -8.04 4.19 -23.57
CA GLN A 174 -6.65 3.99 -23.98
C GLN A 174 -5.84 5.27 -24.12
N GLU A 175 -6.48 6.44 -24.03
CA GLU A 175 -5.80 7.73 -24.20
C GLU A 175 -5.69 8.52 -22.89
N ILE A 176 -6.58 8.26 -21.91
CA ILE A 176 -6.54 8.92 -20.61
C ILE A 176 -5.52 8.22 -19.73
N GLU A 177 -4.54 8.96 -19.19
CA GLU A 177 -3.59 8.45 -18.23
C GLU A 177 -4.24 8.25 -16.84
N LYS A 178 -4.09 7.06 -16.27
CA LYS A 178 -4.53 6.73 -14.91
C LYS A 178 -3.34 6.79 -13.98
N ILE A 179 -3.41 7.67 -13.00
CA ILE A 179 -2.38 7.87 -11.98
C ILE A 179 -2.88 7.26 -10.67
N ALA A 180 -2.09 6.41 -10.04
CA ALA A 180 -2.44 5.83 -8.74
C ALA A 180 -1.19 5.51 -7.91
N GLN A 181 -1.39 5.31 -6.60
CA GLN A 181 -0.37 4.85 -5.67
C GLN A 181 -0.50 3.34 -5.49
N ASN A 182 0.53 2.53 -5.81
CA ASN A 182 0.47 1.07 -5.77
C ASN A 182 -0.69 0.50 -6.62
N LEU A 183 -0.81 1.01 -7.84
CA LEU A 183 -1.87 0.72 -8.82
C LEU A 183 -2.18 -0.77 -8.97
N LYS A 184 -1.23 -1.64 -8.69
CA LYS A 184 -1.43 -3.10 -8.73
C LYS A 184 -2.53 -3.57 -7.78
N TYR A 185 -2.73 -2.90 -6.66
CA TYR A 185 -3.81 -3.21 -5.72
C TYR A 185 -5.17 -2.90 -6.35
N ASP A 186 -5.36 -1.66 -6.82
CA ASP A 186 -6.60 -1.18 -7.43
C ASP A 186 -6.95 -1.95 -8.69
N TYR A 187 -5.95 -2.27 -9.51
CA TYR A 187 -6.12 -3.14 -10.68
C TYR A 187 -6.75 -4.48 -10.31
N LYS A 188 -6.29 -5.13 -9.23
CA LYS A 188 -6.82 -6.43 -8.78
C LYS A 188 -8.23 -6.30 -8.21
N VAL A 189 -8.50 -5.22 -7.49
CA VAL A 189 -9.85 -4.92 -6.96
C VAL A 189 -10.84 -4.74 -8.10
N LEU A 190 -10.53 -3.86 -9.06
CA LEU A 190 -11.40 -3.59 -10.21
C LEU A 190 -11.57 -4.81 -11.14
N ALA A 191 -10.53 -5.63 -11.30
CA ALA A 191 -10.59 -6.86 -12.10
C ALA A 191 -11.60 -7.87 -11.57
N LYS A 192 -11.89 -7.92 -10.27
CA LYS A 192 -12.96 -8.75 -9.69
C LYS A 192 -14.34 -8.40 -10.29
N TYR A 193 -14.54 -7.14 -10.65
CA TYR A 193 -15.77 -6.64 -11.24
C TYR A 193 -15.74 -6.63 -12.78
N GLY A 194 -14.73 -7.24 -13.40
CA GLY A 194 -14.58 -7.32 -14.86
C GLY A 194 -14.14 -6.02 -15.53
N VAL A 195 -13.50 -5.13 -14.75
CA VAL A 195 -12.94 -3.87 -15.24
C VAL A 195 -11.42 -3.97 -15.27
N HIS A 196 -10.82 -3.70 -16.43
CA HIS A 196 -9.39 -3.82 -16.66
C HIS A 196 -8.78 -2.46 -17.01
N ILE A 197 -7.96 -1.92 -16.12
CA ILE A 197 -7.28 -0.65 -16.37
C ILE A 197 -6.39 -0.78 -17.60
N LYS A 198 -6.58 0.11 -18.57
CA LYS A 198 -5.76 0.18 -19.79
C LYS A 198 -4.73 1.29 -19.68
N ALA A 199 -3.59 1.10 -20.35
CA ALA A 199 -2.57 2.14 -20.49
C ALA A 199 -3.13 3.37 -21.28
N PRO A 200 -2.59 4.59 -21.05
CA PRO A 200 -1.41 4.87 -20.23
C PRO A 200 -1.70 4.83 -18.71
N ILE A 201 -0.70 4.41 -17.95
CA ILE A 201 -0.75 4.33 -16.48
C ILE A 201 0.51 4.91 -15.86
N PHE A 202 0.36 5.58 -14.71
CA PHE A 202 1.47 6.07 -13.90
C PHE A 202 1.30 5.65 -12.44
N ASP A 203 2.24 4.86 -11.92
CA ASP A 203 2.24 4.42 -10.51
C ASP A 203 3.25 5.26 -9.72
N THR A 204 2.75 6.07 -8.79
CA THR A 204 3.58 7.00 -8.00
C THR A 204 4.54 6.26 -7.06
N MET A 205 4.15 5.07 -6.56
CA MET A 205 5.02 4.25 -5.73
C MET A 205 6.21 3.72 -6.54
N LEU A 206 5.98 3.24 -7.76
CA LEU A 206 7.07 2.77 -8.63
C LEU A 206 7.96 3.92 -9.08
N ALA A 207 7.38 5.09 -9.39
CA ALA A 207 8.16 6.27 -9.76
C ALA A 207 9.09 6.70 -8.61
N HIS A 208 8.58 6.75 -7.38
CA HIS A 208 9.37 7.05 -6.19
C HIS A 208 10.52 6.05 -6.01
N TYR A 209 10.22 4.76 -6.07
CA TYR A 209 11.23 3.70 -5.93
C TYR A 209 12.35 3.75 -7.00
N LEU A 210 12.07 4.29 -8.17
CA LEU A 210 13.06 4.42 -9.25
C LEU A 210 13.93 5.68 -9.13
N LEU A 211 13.50 6.66 -8.34
CA LEU A 211 14.20 7.94 -8.15
C LEU A 211 15.11 7.95 -6.92
N GLU A 212 14.88 7.07 -5.96
CA GLU A 212 15.67 6.85 -4.75
C GLU A 212 16.44 5.51 -4.81
#